data_d44b5c77df967b9a4eb09ea437540e12
#
_entry.id   d44b5c77df967b9a4eb09ea437540e12
#
_cell.length_a   1.000
_cell.length_b   1.000
_cell.length_c   1.000
_cell.angle_alpha   90.00
_cell.angle_beta   90.00
_cell.angle_gamma   90.00
#
_symmetry.space_group_name_H-M   'P 1'
#
loop_
_entity.id
_entity.type
_entity.pdbx_description
1 polymer ?
#
loop_
_entity_poly.entity_id
_entity_poly.type
_entity_poly.pdbx_seq_one_letter_code
_entity_poly.pdbx_strand_id
1 'polypeptide(L)'
;SMAVGEYVSVRSQNDIEESDRLLEIEHLAIDPEGEFEELVHIYIERGLTRELAVQVVTEMHKRDPLEAHLRDELGQFPHTKARPVQAAIASACAFTAGGLIPFVGAFAPTPGTAAWSIVGFTLVGLLATGIISAKTAGSKILIPTLRVMAGGCLGMAITCLLYTSDAADEG
;
A
#
# COMPACT_ATOMS: atom_id res chain seq x y z
N SER A 1 -8.62 -5.24 14.35
CA SER A 1 -9.20 -4.33 13.33
C SER A 1 -8.25 -4.08 12.16
N MET A 2 -6.96 -3.76 12.36
CA MET A 2 -6.00 -3.49 11.26
C MET A 2 -5.88 -4.64 10.26
N ALA A 3 -5.67 -5.89 10.72
CA ALA A 3 -5.55 -7.05 9.83
C ALA A 3 -6.82 -7.29 9.00
N VAL A 4 -8.00 -7.06 9.58
CA VAL A 4 -9.27 -7.17 8.84
C VAL A 4 -9.40 -6.04 7.82
N GLY A 5 -9.03 -4.81 8.20
CA GLY A 5 -9.00 -3.68 7.27
C GLY A 5 -8.07 -3.92 6.09
N GLU A 6 -6.87 -4.44 6.35
CA GLU A 6 -5.91 -4.80 5.31
C GLU A 6 -6.44 -5.90 4.38
N TYR A 7 -7.05 -6.95 4.96
CA TYR A 7 -7.70 -7.99 4.16
C TYR A 7 -8.77 -7.42 3.23
N VAL A 8 -9.68 -6.60 3.76
CA VAL A 8 -10.78 -6.02 2.99
C VAL A 8 -10.25 -5.09 1.90
N SER A 9 -9.26 -4.24 2.22
CA SER A 9 -8.65 -3.32 1.26
C SER A 9 -8.01 -4.07 0.09
N VAL A 10 -7.16 -5.06 0.39
CA VAL A 10 -6.47 -5.86 -0.63
C VAL A 10 -7.44 -6.76 -1.41
N ARG A 11 -8.51 -7.24 -0.77
CA ARG A 11 -9.56 -8.01 -1.45
C ARG A 11 -10.36 -7.13 -2.41
N SER A 12 -10.75 -5.92 -1.99
CA SER A 12 -11.44 -4.96 -2.85
C SER A 12 -10.61 -4.59 -4.09
N GLN A 13 -9.30 -4.47 -3.92
CA GLN A 13 -8.39 -4.22 -5.03
C GLN A 13 -8.42 -5.35 -6.07
N ASN A 14 -8.38 -6.62 -5.61
CA ASN A 14 -8.52 -7.77 -6.50
C ASN A 14 -9.90 -7.83 -7.19
N ASP A 15 -10.96 -7.42 -6.49
CA ASP A 15 -12.32 -7.42 -7.06
C ASP A 15 -12.47 -6.33 -8.14
N ILE A 16 -11.80 -5.17 -7.99
CA ILE A 16 -11.72 -4.13 -9.02
C ILE A 16 -10.94 -4.65 -10.23
N GLU A 17 -9.75 -5.21 -10.04
CA GLU A 17 -8.92 -5.77 -11.11
C GLU A 17 -9.68 -6.84 -11.91
N GLU A 18 -10.46 -7.69 -11.24
CA GLU A 18 -11.27 -8.71 -11.92
C GLU A 18 -12.46 -8.08 -12.67
N SER A 19 -13.07 -7.03 -12.12
CA SER A 19 -14.12 -6.27 -12.82
C SER A 19 -13.60 -5.62 -14.11
N ASP A 20 -12.44 -4.96 -14.01
CA ASP A 20 -11.78 -4.35 -15.18
C ASP A 20 -11.45 -5.40 -16.24
N ARG A 21 -10.93 -6.56 -15.79
CA ARG A 21 -10.64 -7.67 -16.70
C ARG A 21 -11.88 -8.20 -17.43
N LEU A 22 -13.02 -8.28 -16.75
CA LEU A 22 -14.27 -8.72 -17.37
C LEU A 22 -14.79 -7.71 -18.38
N LEU A 23 -14.66 -6.42 -18.08
CA LEU A 23 -15.01 -5.32 -19.01
C LEU A 23 -14.13 -5.37 -20.26
N GLU A 24 -12.84 -5.60 -20.10
CA GLU A 24 -11.88 -5.70 -21.18
C GLU A 24 -12.18 -6.87 -22.13
N ILE A 25 -12.61 -8.02 -21.57
CA ILE A 25 -13.07 -9.14 -22.37
C ILE A 25 -14.31 -8.77 -23.21
N GLU A 26 -15.24 -8.00 -22.62
CA GLU A 26 -16.43 -7.55 -23.30
C GLU A 26 -16.09 -6.54 -24.42
N HIS A 27 -15.20 -5.59 -24.17
CA HIS A 27 -14.74 -4.61 -25.16
C HIS A 27 -14.07 -5.28 -26.35
N LEU A 28 -13.11 -6.19 -26.10
CA LEU A 28 -12.44 -6.97 -27.13
C LEU A 28 -13.41 -7.82 -27.99
N ALA A 29 -14.55 -8.23 -27.42
CA ALA A 29 -15.57 -8.99 -28.14
C ALA A 29 -16.50 -8.09 -28.97
N ILE A 30 -16.79 -6.86 -28.52
CA ILE A 30 -17.71 -5.93 -29.15
C ILE A 30 -17.02 -5.13 -30.26
N ASP A 31 -15.84 -4.59 -29.98
CA ASP A 31 -15.10 -3.70 -30.91
C ASP A 31 -13.61 -4.05 -30.96
N PRO A 32 -13.22 -5.20 -31.54
CA PRO A 32 -11.83 -5.60 -31.60
C PRO A 32 -10.94 -4.67 -32.42
N GLU A 33 -11.53 -3.90 -33.36
CA GLU A 33 -10.77 -2.93 -34.17
C GLU A 33 -10.49 -1.65 -33.37
N GLY A 34 -11.45 -1.18 -32.58
CA GLY A 34 -11.28 -0.04 -31.68
C GLY A 34 -10.22 -0.33 -30.63
N GLU A 35 -10.31 -1.50 -29.99
CA GLU A 35 -9.34 -1.94 -29.00
C GLU A 35 -7.90 -2.07 -29.57
N PHE A 36 -7.78 -2.57 -30.81
CA PHE A 36 -6.50 -2.59 -31.50
C PHE A 36 -5.90 -1.19 -31.69
N GLU A 37 -6.72 -0.23 -32.16
CA GLU A 37 -6.28 1.15 -32.36
C GLU A 37 -5.96 1.86 -31.03
N GLU A 38 -6.65 1.53 -29.95
CA GLU A 38 -6.36 2.06 -28.62
C GLU A 38 -4.95 1.68 -28.15
N LEU A 39 -4.59 0.40 -28.25
CA LEU A 39 -3.24 -0.05 -27.96
C LEU A 39 -2.19 0.60 -28.88
N VAL A 40 -2.48 0.75 -30.17
CA VAL A 40 -1.61 1.47 -31.11
C VAL A 40 -1.40 2.91 -30.64
N HIS A 41 -2.44 3.58 -30.18
CA HIS A 41 -2.36 4.95 -29.66
C HIS A 41 -1.48 5.04 -28.41
N ILE A 42 -1.66 4.13 -27.47
CA ILE A 42 -0.81 4.04 -26.26
C ILE A 42 0.67 3.91 -26.62
N TYR A 43 1.01 3.09 -27.62
CA TYR A 43 2.40 2.94 -28.07
C TYR A 43 2.94 4.16 -28.80
N ILE A 44 2.10 4.91 -29.53
CA ILE A 44 2.46 6.20 -30.16
C ILE A 44 2.77 7.23 -29.06
N GLU A 45 1.96 7.32 -28.01
CA GLU A 45 2.20 8.21 -26.88
C GLU A 45 3.49 7.87 -26.12
N ARG A 46 3.90 6.60 -26.13
CA ARG A 46 5.19 6.13 -25.59
C ARG A 46 6.37 6.44 -26.51
N GLY A 47 6.14 7.08 -27.67
CA GLY A 47 7.17 7.57 -28.58
C GLY A 47 7.47 6.70 -29.80
N LEU A 48 6.66 5.68 -30.10
CA LEU A 48 6.81 4.90 -31.31
C LEU A 48 6.18 5.64 -32.52
N THR A 49 6.71 5.39 -33.73
CA THR A 49 5.99 5.78 -34.95
C THR A 49 4.75 4.89 -35.12
N ARG A 50 3.72 5.38 -35.83
CA ARG A 50 2.49 4.62 -36.04
C ARG A 50 2.77 3.26 -36.71
N GLU A 51 3.66 3.23 -37.70
CA GLU A 51 4.02 2.00 -38.40
C GLU A 51 4.62 0.95 -37.46
N LEU A 52 5.48 1.38 -36.54
CA LEU A 52 6.11 0.49 -35.57
C LEU A 52 5.11 0.06 -34.50
N ALA A 53 4.26 0.97 -34.02
CA ALA A 53 3.21 0.67 -33.04
C ALA A 53 2.24 -0.40 -33.58
N VAL A 54 1.77 -0.25 -34.81
CA VAL A 54 0.91 -1.25 -35.49
C VAL A 54 1.60 -2.62 -35.56
N GLN A 55 2.88 -2.68 -35.92
CA GLN A 55 3.62 -3.95 -35.96
C GLN A 55 3.72 -4.60 -34.57
N VAL A 56 4.03 -3.83 -33.54
CA VAL A 56 4.14 -4.32 -32.15
C VAL A 56 2.78 -4.84 -31.67
N VAL A 57 1.71 -4.06 -31.80
CA VAL A 57 0.39 -4.46 -31.35
C VAL A 57 -0.11 -5.69 -32.12
N THR A 58 0.17 -5.77 -33.44
CA THR A 58 -0.18 -6.95 -34.22
C THR A 58 0.47 -8.23 -33.67
N GLU A 59 1.75 -8.17 -33.32
CA GLU A 59 2.43 -9.34 -32.75
C GLU A 59 1.93 -9.68 -31.34
N MET A 60 1.56 -8.68 -30.55
CA MET A 60 0.98 -8.89 -29.21
C MET A 60 -0.40 -9.54 -29.30
N HIS A 61 -1.27 -9.05 -30.18
CA HIS A 61 -2.61 -9.60 -30.39
C HIS A 61 -2.61 -11.03 -30.94
N LYS A 62 -1.60 -11.43 -31.72
CA LYS A 62 -1.43 -12.82 -32.13
C LYS A 62 -1.18 -13.78 -30.97
N ARG A 63 -0.60 -13.26 -29.87
CA ARG A 63 -0.25 -14.05 -28.69
C ARG A 63 -1.40 -14.07 -27.68
N ASP A 64 -1.76 -12.94 -27.17
CA ASP A 64 -2.87 -12.78 -26.20
C ASP A 64 -3.27 -11.29 -26.15
N PRO A 65 -4.35 -10.89 -26.84
CA PRO A 65 -4.82 -9.52 -26.83
C PRO A 65 -5.24 -9.05 -25.44
N LEU A 66 -5.91 -9.89 -24.65
CA LEU A 66 -6.35 -9.55 -23.31
C LEU A 66 -5.15 -9.24 -22.37
N GLU A 67 -4.11 -10.09 -22.39
CA GLU A 67 -2.91 -9.83 -21.59
C GLU A 67 -2.25 -8.51 -21.99
N ALA A 68 -2.26 -8.18 -23.29
CA ALA A 68 -1.68 -6.93 -23.79
C ALA A 68 -2.40 -5.71 -23.21
N HIS A 69 -3.73 -5.69 -23.26
CA HIS A 69 -4.55 -4.61 -22.71
C HIS A 69 -4.43 -4.49 -21.19
N LEU A 70 -4.61 -5.59 -20.46
CA LEU A 70 -4.47 -5.60 -19.01
C LEU A 70 -3.13 -5.03 -18.55
N ARG A 71 -2.05 -5.34 -19.25
CA ARG A 71 -0.70 -4.89 -18.91
C ARG A 71 -0.42 -3.45 -19.31
N ASP A 72 -0.72 -3.10 -20.56
CA ASP A 72 -0.23 -1.85 -21.16
C ASP A 72 -1.19 -0.67 -21.00
N GLU A 73 -2.46 -0.94 -20.85
CA GLU A 73 -3.52 0.04 -20.58
C GLU A 73 -3.82 0.12 -19.07
N LEU A 74 -4.17 -1.00 -18.43
CA LEU A 74 -4.62 -1.04 -17.05
C LEU A 74 -3.48 -1.23 -16.04
N GLY A 75 -2.25 -1.53 -16.49
CA GLY A 75 -1.10 -1.75 -15.60
C GLY A 75 -1.20 -2.98 -14.73
N GLN A 76 -2.05 -3.95 -15.10
CA GLN A 76 -2.27 -5.18 -14.36
C GLN A 76 -1.30 -6.27 -14.82
N PHE A 77 -0.54 -6.82 -13.89
CA PHE A 77 0.43 -7.88 -14.17
C PHE A 77 0.05 -9.17 -13.42
N PRO A 78 0.05 -10.35 -14.07
CA PRO A 78 -0.35 -11.62 -13.43
C PRO A 78 0.45 -11.95 -12.16
N HIS A 79 1.72 -11.54 -12.10
CA HIS A 79 2.62 -11.82 -10.96
C HIS A 79 2.56 -10.78 -9.84
N THR A 80 1.85 -9.68 -10.01
CA THR A 80 1.64 -8.66 -8.97
C THR A 80 0.30 -8.80 -8.26
N LYS A 81 -0.48 -9.84 -8.58
CA LYS A 81 -1.80 -10.06 -7.96
C LYS A 81 -1.70 -10.07 -6.44
N ALA A 82 -2.40 -9.16 -5.82
CA ALA A 82 -2.35 -8.95 -4.38
C ALA A 82 -2.92 -10.17 -3.61
N ARG A 83 -2.33 -10.47 -2.45
CA ARG A 83 -2.68 -11.64 -1.62
C ARG A 83 -3.30 -11.20 -0.30
N PRO A 84 -4.63 -11.11 -0.19
CA PRO A 84 -5.33 -10.54 0.96
C PRO A 84 -5.00 -11.22 2.28
N VAL A 85 -4.95 -12.55 2.30
CA VAL A 85 -4.64 -13.33 3.51
C VAL A 85 -3.20 -13.08 3.99
N GLN A 86 -2.25 -13.05 3.06
CA GLN A 86 -0.86 -12.79 3.39
C GLN A 86 -0.67 -11.37 3.92
N ALA A 87 -1.33 -10.38 3.31
CA ALA A 87 -1.32 -9.00 3.77
C ALA A 87 -1.91 -8.86 5.18
N ALA A 88 -3.05 -9.50 5.44
CA ALA A 88 -3.69 -9.50 6.76
C ALA A 88 -2.81 -10.13 7.85
N ILE A 89 -2.17 -11.26 7.57
CA ILE A 89 -1.25 -11.91 8.52
C ILE A 89 -0.04 -11.03 8.78
N ALA A 90 0.57 -10.47 7.74
CA ALA A 90 1.71 -9.56 7.88
C ALA A 90 1.34 -8.33 8.71
N SER A 91 0.16 -7.73 8.47
CA SER A 91 -0.38 -6.62 9.24
C SER A 91 -0.60 -6.99 10.72
N ALA A 92 -1.19 -8.15 11.00
CA ALA A 92 -1.39 -8.64 12.37
C ALA A 92 -0.05 -8.83 13.12
N CYS A 93 0.93 -9.46 12.47
CA CYS A 93 2.25 -9.68 13.06
C CYS A 93 2.97 -8.34 13.32
N ALA A 94 2.96 -7.44 12.34
CA ALA A 94 3.61 -6.13 12.48
C ALA A 94 2.96 -5.30 13.60
N PHE A 95 1.61 -5.28 13.66
CA PHE A 95 0.88 -4.59 14.71
C PHE A 95 1.16 -5.17 16.11
N THR A 96 1.17 -6.49 16.25
CA THR A 96 1.47 -7.16 17.52
C THR A 96 2.90 -6.87 17.96
N ALA A 97 3.87 -7.04 17.07
CA ALA A 97 5.28 -6.76 17.37
C ALA A 97 5.50 -5.28 17.75
N GLY A 98 4.90 -4.35 16.98
CA GLY A 98 4.99 -2.91 17.24
C GLY A 98 4.32 -2.49 18.55
N GLY A 99 3.17 -3.08 18.88
CA GLY A 99 2.42 -2.79 20.09
C GLY A 99 3.08 -3.32 21.38
N LEU A 100 3.87 -4.40 21.28
CA LEU A 100 4.62 -4.91 22.43
C LEU A 100 5.69 -3.93 22.93
N ILE A 101 6.24 -3.10 22.06
CA ILE A 101 7.30 -2.15 22.44
C ILE A 101 6.81 -1.12 23.49
N PRO A 102 5.75 -0.33 23.25
CA PRO A 102 5.23 0.58 24.27
C PRO A 102 4.65 -0.15 25.49
N PHE A 103 4.11 -1.36 25.29
CA PHE A 103 3.57 -2.16 26.38
C PHE A 103 4.61 -2.50 27.45
N VAL A 104 5.87 -2.74 27.06
CA VAL A 104 6.99 -2.92 28.01
C VAL A 104 7.16 -1.68 28.91
N GLY A 105 6.96 -0.49 28.37
CA GLY A 105 7.03 0.76 29.14
C GLY A 105 5.95 0.89 30.23
N ALA A 106 4.83 0.18 30.09
CA ALA A 106 3.73 0.21 31.06
C ALA A 106 4.09 -0.49 32.41
N PHE A 107 5.11 -1.32 32.44
CA PHE A 107 5.57 -2.00 33.66
C PHE A 107 6.47 -1.14 34.56
N ALA A 108 6.57 0.17 34.31
CA ALA A 108 7.32 1.06 35.20
C ALA A 108 6.68 1.13 36.60
N PRO A 109 7.50 1.31 37.68
CA PRO A 109 7.08 1.11 39.05
C PRO A 109 6.06 2.14 39.57
N THR A 110 5.90 3.28 38.93
CA THR A 110 4.95 4.31 39.33
C THR A 110 4.15 4.87 38.14
N PRO A 111 2.88 5.30 38.33
CA PRO A 111 2.06 5.85 37.23
C PRO A 111 2.70 7.04 36.49
N GLY A 112 3.40 7.93 37.21
CA GLY A 112 4.08 9.08 36.61
C GLY A 112 5.30 8.69 35.77
N THR A 113 6.04 7.65 36.17
CA THR A 113 7.16 7.13 35.38
C THR A 113 6.70 6.24 34.24
N ALA A 114 5.55 5.57 34.36
CA ALA A 114 4.99 4.72 33.31
C ALA A 114 4.70 5.54 32.03
N ALA A 115 4.08 6.70 32.14
CA ALA A 115 3.78 7.55 30.97
C ALA A 115 5.07 7.93 30.20
N TRP A 116 6.10 8.37 30.88
CA TRP A 116 7.38 8.71 30.26
C TRP A 116 8.11 7.50 29.70
N SER A 117 8.01 6.34 30.35
CA SER A 117 8.55 5.08 29.85
C SER A 117 7.87 4.64 28.55
N ILE A 118 6.53 4.69 28.50
CA ILE A 118 5.76 4.37 27.29
C ILE A 118 6.20 5.25 26.13
N VAL A 119 6.28 6.58 26.35
CA VAL A 119 6.74 7.54 25.33
C VAL A 119 8.16 7.20 24.87
N GLY A 120 9.07 6.96 25.81
CA GLY A 120 10.47 6.63 25.50
C GLY A 120 10.59 5.34 24.66
N PHE A 121 9.96 4.25 25.08
CA PHE A 121 9.93 3.00 24.30
C PHE A 121 9.28 3.16 22.93
N THR A 122 8.20 3.95 22.84
CA THR A 122 7.56 4.24 21.56
C THR A 122 8.50 4.98 20.61
N LEU A 123 9.22 5.99 21.09
CA LEU A 123 10.19 6.73 20.27
C LEU A 123 11.33 5.83 19.77
N VAL A 124 11.84 4.95 20.62
CA VAL A 124 12.85 3.95 20.23
C VAL A 124 12.29 2.99 19.19
N GLY A 125 11.05 2.52 19.35
CA GLY A 125 10.36 1.67 18.38
C GLY A 125 10.16 2.36 17.03
N LEU A 126 9.74 3.62 17.03
CA LEU A 126 9.59 4.42 15.81
C LEU A 126 10.92 4.60 15.08
N LEU A 127 11.98 4.90 15.82
CA LEU A 127 13.33 5.04 15.27
C LEU A 127 13.79 3.72 14.62
N ALA A 128 13.65 2.60 15.33
CA ALA A 128 14.02 1.27 14.83
C ALA A 128 13.21 0.93 13.56
N THR A 129 11.90 1.15 13.58
CA THR A 129 11.02 0.91 12.43
C THR A 129 11.41 1.76 11.24
N GLY A 130 11.71 3.04 11.44
CA GLY A 130 12.16 3.96 10.39
C GLY A 130 13.47 3.51 9.75
N ILE A 131 14.43 3.05 10.55
CA ILE A 131 15.72 2.54 10.06
C ILE A 131 15.55 1.22 9.29
N ILE A 132 14.75 0.29 9.81
CA ILE A 132 14.49 -1.00 9.16
C ILE A 132 13.78 -0.76 7.82
N SER A 133 12.74 0.07 7.80
CA SER A 133 12.01 0.42 6.59
C SER A 133 12.92 1.04 5.51
N ALA A 134 13.78 1.98 5.92
CA ALA A 134 14.72 2.62 4.98
C ALA A 134 15.73 1.62 4.40
N LYS A 135 16.24 0.70 5.23
CA LYS A 135 17.18 -0.34 4.76
C LYS A 135 16.51 -1.33 3.81
N THR A 136 15.28 -1.77 4.11
CA THR A 136 14.53 -2.70 3.26
C THR A 136 14.19 -2.08 1.91
N ALA A 137 13.88 -0.77 1.90
CA ALA A 137 13.59 -0.02 0.68
C ALA A 137 14.85 0.40 -0.11
N GLY A 138 16.07 0.12 0.40
CA GLY A 138 17.33 0.57 -0.26
C GLY A 138 17.48 2.08 -0.31
N SER A 139 16.79 2.83 0.55
CA SER A 139 16.76 4.30 0.55
C SER A 139 17.68 4.91 1.61
N LYS A 140 17.94 6.24 1.51
CA LYS A 140 18.70 6.98 2.54
C LYS A 140 17.94 6.92 3.87
N ILE A 141 18.60 6.51 4.95
CA ILE A 141 17.99 6.25 6.26
C ILE A 141 17.30 7.49 6.85
N LEU A 142 17.87 8.67 6.67
CA LEU A 142 17.46 9.88 7.40
C LEU A 142 16.00 10.30 7.09
N ILE A 143 15.65 10.44 5.82
CA ILE A 143 14.34 10.97 5.41
C ILE A 143 13.17 10.06 5.80
N PRO A 144 13.19 8.74 5.50
CA PRO A 144 12.13 7.83 5.95
C PRO A 144 12.01 7.77 7.46
N THR A 145 13.14 7.73 8.18
CA THR A 145 13.16 7.68 9.64
C THR A 145 12.53 8.95 10.25
N LEU A 146 12.90 10.14 9.77
CA LEU A 146 12.29 11.40 10.22
C LEU A 146 10.78 11.45 9.93
N ARG A 147 10.34 10.92 8.78
CA ARG A 147 8.91 10.85 8.45
C ARG A 147 8.14 9.95 9.42
N VAL A 148 8.68 8.77 9.74
CA VAL A 148 8.07 7.85 10.71
C VAL A 148 8.04 8.47 12.11
N MET A 149 9.13 9.10 12.53
CA MET A 149 9.21 9.80 13.82
C MET A 149 8.20 10.95 13.92
N ALA A 150 8.15 11.82 12.91
CA ALA A 150 7.22 12.96 12.89
C ALA A 150 5.76 12.50 12.93
N GLY A 151 5.39 11.50 12.10
CA GLY A 151 4.04 10.93 12.09
C GLY A 151 3.65 10.28 13.41
N GLY A 152 4.56 9.51 14.01
CA GLY A 152 4.32 8.87 15.31
C GLY A 152 4.21 9.87 16.45
N CYS A 153 5.07 10.90 16.49
CA CYS A 153 4.98 11.98 17.48
C CYS A 153 3.68 12.78 17.34
N LEU A 154 3.26 13.09 16.10
CA LEU A 154 1.99 13.77 15.86
C LEU A 154 0.80 12.92 16.32
N GLY A 155 0.78 11.62 16.00
CA GLY A 155 -0.25 10.69 16.46
C GLY A 155 -0.34 10.63 17.99
N MET A 156 0.81 10.53 18.69
CA MET A 156 0.84 10.57 20.15
C MET A 156 0.32 11.90 20.71
N ALA A 157 0.70 13.02 20.12
CA ALA A 157 0.24 14.34 20.57
C ALA A 157 -1.29 14.49 20.42
N ILE A 158 -1.85 14.08 19.29
CA ILE A 158 -3.30 14.10 19.05
C ILE A 158 -4.03 13.19 20.06
N THR A 159 -3.55 11.99 20.28
CA THR A 159 -4.16 11.06 21.25
C THR A 159 -4.12 11.62 22.66
N CYS A 160 -2.99 12.22 23.08
CA CYS A 160 -2.89 12.85 24.40
C CYS A 160 -3.84 14.03 24.55
N LEU A 161 -3.99 14.87 23.52
CA LEU A 161 -4.90 16.03 23.53
C LEU A 161 -6.36 15.58 23.64
N LEU A 162 -6.79 14.57 22.86
CA LEU A 162 -8.14 14.04 22.92
C LEU A 162 -8.44 13.44 24.30
N TYR A 163 -7.51 12.65 24.84
CA TYR A 163 -7.69 12.04 26.16
C TYR A 163 -7.78 13.08 27.29
N THR A 164 -7.00 14.16 27.22
CA THR A 164 -7.09 15.24 28.21
C THR A 164 -8.36 16.07 28.08
N SER A 165 -8.92 16.23 26.87
CA SER A 165 -10.20 16.90 26.64
C SER A 165 -11.36 16.08 27.24
N ASP A 166 -11.41 14.79 26.94
CA ASP A 166 -12.47 13.89 27.46
C ASP A 166 -12.45 13.85 29.01
N ALA A 167 -11.26 13.79 29.62
CA ALA A 167 -11.13 13.80 31.07
C ALA A 167 -11.51 15.17 31.71
N ALA A 168 -11.44 16.26 30.97
CA ALA A 168 -11.88 17.58 31.44
C ALA A 168 -13.40 17.78 31.36
N ASP A 169 -14.07 17.06 30.42
CA ASP A 169 -15.53 17.13 30.25
C ASP A 169 -16.31 16.21 31.23
N GLU A 170 -15.63 15.22 31.85
CA GLU A 170 -16.22 14.32 32.84
C GLU A 170 -16.06 14.82 34.32
N GLY A 171 -15.42 15.93 34.58
CA GLY A 171 -15.16 16.52 35.92
C GLY A 171 -15.96 17.78 36.16
#